data_9fe2e8e276e4454b8db6ab7b40d371d4
#
_entry.id   9fe2e8e276e4454b8db6ab7b40d371d4
#
_cell.length_a   1.000
_cell.length_b   1.000
_cell.length_c   1.000
_cell.angle_alpha   90.00
_cell.angle_beta   90.00
_cell.angle_gamma   90.00
#
_symmetry.space_group_name_H-M   'P 1'
#
loop_
_entity.id
_entity.type
_entity.pdbx_description
1 polymer ?
#
loop_
_entity_poly.entity_id
_entity_poly.type
_entity_poly.pdbx_seq_one_letter_code
_entity_poly.pdbx_strand_id
1 'polypeptide(L)'
;MIKIDNLKLSKENIDILSEYKIELTAIKLKKIDTTVESYIEDIYKYLEYIEEKKHIYSALNIKEEDIIDYLTYLDKNNYEKTSIVRKIVSIKLFHKYLSEKYHIEDISIKIDKPRVRRKLPNILSIEEVDNLLDIELNNAFDYRNKAMLELMYSSGLRVSELVDLKLKDIDLDNGYVKCFGKGNKERIVPVGELAVEYLKKYIYEYRDSMKKGYYTENIFLNNHGKKISRQGFFLIIKDIAKQKNIDKNITPHMLRHSFATHLLNNGADLRTIQEMLGHSSITTTQIYTNVSTDILKENYELYKRRD
;
A
#
# COMPACT_ATOMS: atom_id res chain seq x y z
N MET A 1 -5.75 -5.07 13.93
CA MET A 1 -4.81 -5.89 14.74
C MET A 1 -5.60 -7.06 15.31
N ILE A 2 -5.32 -8.28 14.86
CA ILE A 2 -5.96 -9.49 15.41
C ILE A 2 -5.43 -9.66 16.83
N LYS A 3 -6.33 -9.64 17.83
CA LYS A 3 -6.01 -10.05 19.20
C LYS A 3 -6.05 -11.57 19.22
N ILE A 4 -4.89 -12.18 19.34
CA ILE A 4 -4.74 -13.65 19.28
C ILE A 4 -5.53 -14.32 20.40
N ASP A 5 -5.66 -13.67 21.55
CA ASP A 5 -6.39 -14.19 22.73
C ASP A 5 -7.90 -14.39 22.52
N ASN A 6 -8.48 -13.86 21.43
CA ASN A 6 -9.91 -13.98 21.08
C ASN A 6 -10.16 -14.92 19.89
N LEU A 7 -9.16 -15.72 19.49
CA LEU A 7 -9.28 -16.63 18.35
C LEU A 7 -10.01 -17.93 18.75
N LYS A 8 -10.80 -18.47 17.81
CA LYS A 8 -11.46 -19.77 17.95
C LYS A 8 -10.52 -20.89 17.50
N LEU A 9 -9.42 -21.07 18.21
CA LEU A 9 -8.48 -22.17 17.98
C LEU A 9 -8.22 -22.92 19.29
N SER A 10 -7.70 -24.12 19.19
CA SER A 10 -7.16 -24.86 20.34
C SER A 10 -6.09 -24.04 21.06
N LYS A 11 -5.95 -24.29 22.36
CA LYS A 11 -4.95 -23.59 23.18
C LYS A 11 -3.55 -23.75 22.62
N GLU A 12 -3.20 -24.97 22.20
CA GLU A 12 -1.88 -25.29 21.62
C GLU A 12 -1.59 -24.47 20.36
N ASN A 13 -2.56 -24.39 19.44
CA ASN A 13 -2.40 -23.58 18.22
C ASN A 13 -2.35 -22.08 18.49
N ILE A 14 -3.06 -21.59 19.50
CA ILE A 14 -2.95 -20.20 19.97
C ILE A 14 -1.54 -19.90 20.49
N ASP A 15 -0.99 -20.78 21.32
CA ASP A 15 0.35 -20.63 21.89
C ASP A 15 1.42 -20.64 20.77
N ILE A 16 1.36 -21.61 19.86
CA ILE A 16 2.27 -21.71 18.69
C ILE A 16 2.17 -20.45 17.81
N LEU A 17 0.95 -19.97 17.51
CA LEU A 17 0.74 -18.77 16.68
C LEU A 17 1.27 -17.51 17.36
N SER A 18 1.14 -17.40 18.68
CA SER A 18 1.64 -16.30 19.50
C SER A 18 3.17 -16.26 19.46
N GLU A 19 3.82 -17.38 19.66
CA GLU A 19 5.27 -17.52 19.59
C GLU A 19 5.80 -17.21 18.18
N TYR A 20 5.15 -17.74 17.13
CA TYR A 20 5.47 -17.44 15.75
C TYR A 20 5.39 -15.95 15.44
N LYS A 21 4.37 -15.25 15.99
CA LYS A 21 4.25 -13.79 15.85
C LYS A 21 5.42 -13.06 16.48
N ILE A 22 5.84 -13.47 17.71
CA ILE A 22 7.00 -12.90 18.40
C ILE A 22 8.26 -13.07 17.54
N GLU A 23 8.50 -14.27 17.03
CA GLU A 23 9.66 -14.56 16.20
C GLU A 23 9.65 -13.77 14.89
N LEU A 24 8.52 -13.73 14.18
CA LEU A 24 8.37 -12.89 12.99
C LEU A 24 8.65 -11.42 13.27
N THR A 25 8.28 -10.94 14.44
CA THR A 25 8.53 -9.56 14.85
C THR A 25 10.00 -9.34 15.19
N ALA A 26 10.63 -10.26 15.91
CA ALA A 26 12.04 -10.20 16.32
C ALA A 26 13.03 -10.30 15.13
N ILE A 27 12.83 -11.26 14.24
CA ILE A 27 13.66 -11.45 13.04
C ILE A 27 13.45 -10.31 12.05
N LYS A 28 12.26 -9.70 12.03
CA LYS A 28 11.84 -8.67 11.07
C LYS A 28 11.80 -7.27 11.67
N LEU A 29 12.58 -6.94 12.70
CA LEU A 29 12.79 -5.56 13.17
C LEU A 29 13.05 -4.52 12.06
N LYS A 30 13.16 -4.97 10.80
CA LYS A 30 13.27 -4.18 9.58
C LYS A 30 12.05 -4.25 8.64
N LYS A 31 10.99 -4.99 8.97
CA LYS A 31 9.79 -5.13 8.08
C LYS A 31 8.53 -4.67 8.79
N ILE A 32 7.74 -3.90 8.07
CA ILE A 32 6.49 -3.24 8.44
C ILE A 32 5.53 -4.20 9.16
N ASP A 33 4.94 -3.76 10.27
CA ASP A 33 3.91 -4.45 11.08
C ASP A 33 2.80 -5.08 10.23
N THR A 34 2.39 -4.40 9.15
CA THR A 34 1.33 -4.89 8.24
C THR A 34 1.68 -6.20 7.53
N THR A 35 2.96 -6.51 7.30
CA THR A 35 3.38 -7.78 6.67
C THR A 35 3.28 -8.93 7.67
N VAL A 36 3.68 -8.68 8.92
CA VAL A 36 3.55 -9.66 10.01
C VAL A 36 2.06 -9.94 10.28
N GLU A 37 1.24 -8.90 10.39
CA GLU A 37 -0.20 -9.03 10.58
C GLU A 37 -0.86 -9.86 9.47
N SER A 38 -0.49 -9.62 8.20
CA SER A 38 -1.03 -10.38 7.08
C SER A 38 -0.63 -11.87 7.11
N TYR A 39 0.60 -12.17 7.52
CA TYR A 39 1.05 -13.56 7.65
C TYR A 39 0.34 -14.27 8.81
N ILE A 40 0.20 -13.60 9.94
CA ILE A 40 -0.53 -14.15 11.09
C ILE A 40 -2.00 -14.39 10.73
N GLU A 41 -2.65 -13.47 10.00
CA GLU A 41 -4.02 -13.67 9.52
C GLU A 41 -4.14 -14.87 8.57
N ASP A 42 -3.18 -15.04 7.67
CA ASP A 42 -3.17 -16.20 6.76
C ASP A 42 -3.03 -17.52 7.53
N ILE A 43 -2.14 -17.57 8.52
CA ILE A 43 -1.92 -18.77 9.32
C ILE A 43 -3.11 -19.03 10.24
N TYR A 44 -3.71 -17.99 10.83
CA TYR A 44 -4.94 -18.16 11.59
C TYR A 44 -6.03 -18.87 10.77
N LYS A 45 -6.33 -18.37 9.56
CA LYS A 45 -7.33 -18.96 8.68
C LYS A 45 -6.99 -20.38 8.21
N TYR A 46 -5.70 -20.65 8.08
CA TYR A 46 -5.21 -22.00 7.78
C TYR A 46 -5.48 -22.95 8.95
N LEU A 47 -5.08 -22.59 10.16
CA LEU A 47 -5.29 -23.40 11.35
C LEU A 47 -6.79 -23.57 11.69
N GLU A 48 -7.59 -22.51 11.50
CA GLU A 48 -9.06 -22.59 11.65
C GLU A 48 -9.65 -23.66 10.71
N TYR A 49 -9.25 -23.68 9.44
CA TYR A 49 -9.66 -24.72 8.50
C TYR A 49 -9.20 -26.12 8.95
N ILE A 50 -7.96 -26.26 9.41
CA ILE A 50 -7.39 -27.53 9.87
C ILE A 50 -8.17 -28.07 11.07
N GLU A 51 -8.49 -27.23 12.05
CA GLU A 51 -9.29 -27.66 13.20
C GLU A 51 -10.73 -27.98 12.83
N GLU A 52 -11.39 -27.13 12.02
CA GLU A 52 -12.80 -27.30 11.70
C GLU A 52 -13.08 -28.44 10.70
N LYS A 53 -12.21 -28.64 9.71
CA LYS A 53 -12.44 -29.58 8.62
C LYS A 53 -11.65 -30.88 8.73
N LYS A 54 -10.51 -30.86 9.42
CA LYS A 54 -9.63 -32.02 9.58
C LYS A 54 -9.61 -32.57 11.00
N HIS A 55 -10.17 -31.81 11.96
CA HIS A 55 -10.17 -32.17 13.40
C HIS A 55 -8.76 -32.40 13.96
N ILE A 56 -7.77 -31.64 13.45
CA ILE A 56 -6.37 -31.64 13.91
C ILE A 56 -6.16 -30.40 14.77
N TYR A 57 -5.97 -30.59 16.06
CA TYR A 57 -5.92 -29.51 17.08
C TYR A 57 -4.49 -29.08 17.46
N SER A 58 -3.49 -29.67 16.82
CA SER A 58 -2.07 -29.27 16.96
C SER A 58 -1.44 -29.07 15.60
N ALA A 59 -0.81 -27.92 15.38
CA ALA A 59 -0.08 -27.62 14.15
C ALA A 59 1.08 -28.59 13.88
N LEU A 60 1.58 -29.27 14.93
CA LEU A 60 2.67 -30.24 14.83
C LEU A 60 2.22 -31.59 14.21
N ASN A 61 0.92 -31.85 14.18
CA ASN A 61 0.34 -33.08 13.65
C ASN A 61 -0.20 -32.94 12.22
N ILE A 62 -0.07 -31.76 11.62
CA ILE A 62 -0.49 -31.50 10.23
C ILE A 62 0.44 -32.25 9.27
N LYS A 63 -0.14 -32.80 8.20
CA LYS A 63 0.58 -33.50 7.14
C LYS A 63 0.57 -32.72 5.83
N GLU A 64 1.45 -33.11 4.89
CA GLU A 64 1.51 -32.50 3.55
C GLU A 64 0.15 -32.53 2.84
N GLU A 65 -0.60 -33.64 2.95
CA GLU A 65 -1.93 -33.81 2.37
C GLU A 65 -2.95 -32.79 2.89
N ASP A 66 -2.86 -32.39 4.15
CA ASP A 66 -3.77 -31.39 4.75
C ASP A 66 -3.53 -29.99 4.20
N ILE A 67 -2.28 -29.66 3.87
CA ILE A 67 -1.93 -28.41 3.18
C ILE A 67 -2.56 -28.41 1.78
N ILE A 68 -2.44 -29.52 1.04
CA ILE A 68 -2.97 -29.68 -0.31
C ILE A 68 -4.52 -29.53 -0.28
N ASP A 69 -5.17 -30.13 0.69
CA ASP A 69 -6.62 -30.04 0.87
C ASP A 69 -7.06 -28.60 1.18
N TYR A 70 -6.31 -27.87 2.02
CA TYR A 70 -6.59 -26.45 2.26
C TYR A 70 -6.44 -25.61 0.99
N LEU A 71 -5.40 -25.84 0.20
CA LEU A 71 -5.20 -25.12 -1.07
C LEU A 71 -6.31 -25.45 -2.07
N THR A 72 -6.75 -26.70 -2.13
CA THR A 72 -7.90 -27.14 -2.94
C THR A 72 -9.19 -26.48 -2.47
N TYR A 73 -9.39 -26.37 -1.16
CA TYR A 73 -10.51 -25.65 -0.58
C TYR A 73 -10.52 -24.17 -1.01
N LEU A 74 -9.37 -23.50 -1.00
CA LEU A 74 -9.27 -22.09 -1.43
C LEU A 74 -9.63 -21.94 -2.92
N ASP A 75 -9.16 -22.84 -3.78
CA ASP A 75 -9.45 -22.80 -5.22
C ASP A 75 -10.95 -23.04 -5.49
N LYS A 76 -11.54 -24.03 -4.85
CA LYS A 76 -13.00 -24.33 -4.94
C LYS A 76 -13.88 -23.16 -4.45
N ASN A 77 -13.39 -22.36 -3.50
CA ASN A 77 -14.11 -21.17 -2.99
C ASN A 77 -13.75 -19.89 -3.77
N ASN A 78 -13.19 -20.00 -4.98
CA ASN A 78 -12.90 -18.92 -5.90
C ASN A 78 -11.95 -17.84 -5.35
N TYR A 79 -11.00 -18.23 -4.49
CA TYR A 79 -9.95 -17.31 -4.08
C TYR A 79 -9.08 -16.94 -5.27
N GLU A 80 -8.71 -15.65 -5.39
CA GLU A 80 -7.81 -15.18 -6.42
C GLU A 80 -6.45 -15.92 -6.34
N LYS A 81 -5.92 -16.38 -7.49
CA LYS A 81 -4.64 -17.13 -7.57
C LYS A 81 -3.48 -16.40 -6.90
N THR A 82 -3.44 -15.07 -7.00
CA THR A 82 -2.45 -14.21 -6.31
C THR A 82 -2.55 -14.31 -4.80
N SER A 83 -3.76 -14.41 -4.26
CA SER A 83 -4.03 -14.60 -2.83
C SER A 83 -3.61 -16.00 -2.38
N ILE A 84 -3.87 -17.03 -3.18
CA ILE A 84 -3.44 -18.41 -2.91
C ILE A 84 -1.91 -18.47 -2.85
N VAL A 85 -1.20 -17.87 -3.83
CA VAL A 85 0.28 -17.82 -3.82
C VAL A 85 0.82 -17.13 -2.56
N ARG A 86 0.19 -16.02 -2.12
CA ARG A 86 0.60 -15.36 -0.87
C ARG A 86 0.40 -16.27 0.34
N LYS A 87 -0.73 -16.97 0.43
CA LYS A 87 -1.02 -17.93 1.52
C LYS A 87 -0.03 -19.10 1.52
N ILE A 88 0.35 -19.64 0.36
CA ILE A 88 1.40 -20.65 0.26
C ILE A 88 2.72 -20.13 0.85
N VAL A 89 3.08 -18.87 0.57
CA VAL A 89 4.30 -18.27 1.16
C VAL A 89 4.19 -18.18 2.69
N SER A 90 3.02 -17.78 3.21
CA SER A 90 2.78 -17.71 4.66
C SER A 90 2.87 -19.10 5.29
N ILE A 91 2.25 -20.12 4.70
CA ILE A 91 2.25 -21.52 5.16
C ILE A 91 3.70 -22.08 5.16
N LYS A 92 4.46 -21.88 4.07
CA LYS A 92 5.85 -22.32 4.01
C LYS A 92 6.73 -21.69 5.08
N LEU A 93 6.56 -20.40 5.34
CA LEU A 93 7.28 -19.71 6.41
C LEU A 93 6.91 -20.24 7.80
N PHE A 94 5.65 -20.59 8.00
CA PHE A 94 5.16 -21.15 9.24
C PHE A 94 5.68 -22.57 9.48
N HIS A 95 5.55 -23.48 8.50
CA HIS A 95 6.06 -24.84 8.64
C HIS A 95 7.60 -24.91 8.76
N LYS A 96 8.30 -24.00 8.06
CA LYS A 96 9.74 -23.84 8.27
C LYS A 96 10.06 -23.44 9.72
N TYR A 97 9.31 -22.51 10.31
CA TYR A 97 9.46 -22.14 11.71
C TYR A 97 9.18 -23.32 12.64
N LEU A 98 8.10 -24.10 12.39
CA LEU A 98 7.81 -25.29 13.19
C LEU A 98 8.94 -26.31 13.11
N SER A 99 9.48 -26.55 11.91
CA SER A 99 10.61 -27.46 11.69
C SER A 99 11.84 -27.03 12.48
N GLU A 100 12.23 -25.76 12.41
CA GLU A 100 13.41 -25.24 13.10
C GLU A 100 13.24 -25.26 14.63
N LYS A 101 12.04 -24.93 15.13
CA LYS A 101 11.79 -24.83 16.56
C LYS A 101 11.53 -26.16 17.27
N TYR A 102 10.74 -27.02 16.62
CA TYR A 102 10.30 -28.29 17.23
C TYR A 102 11.05 -29.50 16.69
N HIS A 103 12.06 -29.28 15.83
CA HIS A 103 12.89 -30.34 15.22
C HIS A 103 12.08 -31.42 14.48
N ILE A 104 11.01 -31.00 13.78
CA ILE A 104 10.18 -31.86 12.94
C ILE A 104 10.47 -31.63 11.46
N GLU A 105 10.01 -32.53 10.59
CA GLU A 105 10.14 -32.36 9.14
C GLU A 105 9.35 -31.15 8.63
N ASP A 106 9.94 -30.36 7.72
CA ASP A 106 9.19 -29.30 7.02
C ASP A 106 8.36 -29.90 5.88
N ILE A 107 7.12 -30.22 6.18
CA ILE A 107 6.16 -30.83 5.25
C ILE A 107 5.74 -29.90 4.09
N SER A 108 6.11 -28.62 4.14
CA SER A 108 5.73 -27.63 3.12
C SER A 108 6.73 -27.52 1.96
N ILE A 109 7.88 -28.21 2.03
CA ILE A 109 8.97 -28.10 1.04
C ILE A 109 8.46 -28.43 -0.37
N LYS A 110 7.69 -29.51 -0.52
CA LYS A 110 7.19 -30.02 -1.79
C LYS A 110 5.99 -29.25 -2.36
N ILE A 111 5.39 -28.36 -1.59
CA ILE A 111 4.23 -27.58 -2.04
C ILE A 111 4.67 -26.57 -3.12
N ASP A 112 4.21 -26.79 -4.34
CA ASP A 112 4.51 -25.90 -5.46
C ASP A 112 3.64 -24.66 -5.46
N LYS A 113 4.23 -23.55 -5.90
CA LYS A 113 3.49 -22.29 -6.13
C LYS A 113 2.86 -22.35 -7.52
N PRO A 114 1.55 -22.17 -7.66
CA PRO A 114 0.93 -22.07 -8.97
C PRO A 114 1.53 -20.93 -9.77
N ARG A 115 1.76 -21.17 -11.05
CA ARG A 115 2.23 -20.11 -11.97
C ARG A 115 1.10 -19.10 -12.17
N VAL A 116 1.31 -17.89 -11.69
CA VAL A 116 0.39 -16.77 -11.94
C VAL A 116 0.87 -16.03 -13.16
N ARG A 117 0.08 -16.01 -14.23
CA ARG A 117 0.33 -15.10 -15.34
C ARG A 117 0.18 -13.68 -14.82
N ARG A 118 1.24 -12.91 -14.88
CA ARG A 118 1.17 -11.46 -14.58
C ARG A 118 0.24 -10.82 -15.61
N LYS A 119 -0.92 -10.37 -15.19
CA LYS A 119 -1.74 -9.48 -16.00
C LYS A 119 -0.91 -8.21 -16.24
N LEU A 120 -0.94 -7.70 -17.46
CA LEU A 120 -0.37 -6.37 -17.72
C LEU A 120 -1.00 -5.38 -16.73
N PRO A 121 -0.20 -4.51 -16.11
CA PRO A 121 -0.73 -3.53 -15.20
C PRO A 121 -1.80 -2.69 -15.90
N ASN A 122 -2.98 -2.59 -15.30
CA ASN A 122 -3.98 -1.65 -15.78
C ASN A 122 -3.50 -0.24 -15.44
N ILE A 123 -3.29 0.57 -16.46
CA ILE A 123 -2.98 2.00 -16.35
C ILE A 123 -4.17 2.81 -16.85
N LEU A 124 -4.31 4.01 -16.36
CA LEU A 124 -5.21 5.02 -16.92
C LEU A 124 -4.52 5.70 -18.09
N SER A 125 -5.25 6.04 -19.14
CA SER A 125 -4.74 6.96 -20.16
C SER A 125 -4.66 8.39 -19.59
N ILE A 126 -4.03 9.30 -20.31
CA ILE A 126 -3.95 10.70 -19.90
C ILE A 126 -5.36 11.30 -19.84
N GLU A 127 -6.20 11.02 -20.81
CA GLU A 127 -7.60 11.48 -20.89
C GLU A 127 -8.43 10.91 -19.73
N GLU A 128 -8.23 9.66 -19.34
CA GLU A 128 -8.91 9.06 -18.19
C GLU A 128 -8.47 9.70 -16.86
N VAL A 129 -7.19 10.05 -16.76
CA VAL A 129 -6.69 10.78 -15.58
C VAL A 129 -7.27 12.19 -15.56
N ASP A 130 -7.28 12.89 -16.67
CA ASP A 130 -7.82 14.25 -16.75
C ASP A 130 -9.30 14.27 -16.40
N ASN A 131 -10.09 13.31 -16.91
CA ASN A 131 -11.48 13.13 -16.53
C ASN A 131 -11.66 12.85 -15.03
N LEU A 132 -10.79 11.99 -14.44
CA LEU A 132 -10.84 11.69 -13.00
C LEU A 132 -10.50 12.92 -12.15
N LEU A 133 -9.57 13.75 -12.60
CA LEU A 133 -9.13 14.95 -11.92
C LEU A 133 -10.09 16.13 -12.09
N ASP A 134 -10.96 16.12 -13.10
CA ASP A 134 -11.95 17.15 -13.36
C ASP A 134 -13.12 17.07 -12.37
N ILE A 135 -12.91 17.55 -11.14
CA ILE A 135 -13.88 17.53 -10.05
C ILE A 135 -14.56 18.89 -9.93
N GLU A 136 -15.88 18.89 -9.82
CA GLU A 136 -16.61 20.10 -9.43
C GLU A 136 -16.26 20.50 -7.98
N LEU A 137 -15.96 21.78 -7.78
CA LEU A 137 -15.43 22.31 -6.52
C LEU A 137 -16.49 23.14 -5.80
N ASN A 138 -17.37 22.49 -5.04
CA ASN A 138 -18.49 23.14 -4.37
C ASN A 138 -18.27 23.33 -2.85
N ASN A 139 -17.38 22.53 -2.23
CA ASN A 139 -17.20 22.52 -0.78
C ASN A 139 -15.79 22.06 -0.38
N ALA A 140 -15.49 22.16 0.92
CA ALA A 140 -14.18 21.79 1.48
C ALA A 140 -13.74 20.34 1.18
N PHE A 141 -14.67 19.39 1.05
CA PHE A 141 -14.35 18.01 0.71
C PHE A 141 -13.91 17.87 -0.74
N ASP A 142 -14.50 18.64 -1.65
CA ASP A 142 -14.13 18.62 -3.06
C ASP A 142 -12.73 19.20 -3.25
N TYR A 143 -12.41 20.33 -2.61
CA TYR A 143 -11.04 20.88 -2.63
C TYR A 143 -10.02 19.94 -2.02
N ARG A 144 -10.35 19.25 -0.91
CA ARG A 144 -9.50 18.20 -0.36
C ARG A 144 -9.27 17.06 -1.35
N ASN A 145 -10.34 16.55 -1.95
CA ASN A 145 -10.29 15.43 -2.89
C ASN A 145 -9.45 15.79 -4.12
N LYS A 146 -9.67 16.97 -4.67
CA LYS A 146 -8.90 17.51 -5.79
C LYS A 146 -7.41 17.62 -5.43
N ALA A 147 -7.08 18.25 -4.32
CA ALA A 147 -5.70 18.39 -3.85
C ALA A 147 -5.02 17.02 -3.63
N MET A 148 -5.75 16.03 -3.07
CA MET A 148 -5.22 14.67 -2.88
C MET A 148 -4.93 13.98 -4.21
N LEU A 149 -5.83 14.06 -5.17
CA LEU A 149 -5.68 13.41 -6.47
C LEU A 149 -4.58 14.06 -7.29
N GLU A 150 -4.55 15.39 -7.36
CA GLU A 150 -3.50 16.15 -8.05
C GLU A 150 -2.11 15.83 -7.45
N LEU A 151 -2.00 15.88 -6.12
CA LEU A 151 -0.75 15.55 -5.45
C LEU A 151 -0.33 14.10 -5.73
N MET A 152 -1.26 13.15 -5.64
CA MET A 152 -0.94 11.74 -5.87
C MET A 152 -0.47 11.48 -7.30
N TYR A 153 -1.13 12.09 -8.28
CA TYR A 153 -0.78 11.90 -9.67
C TYR A 153 0.49 12.69 -10.06
N SER A 154 0.71 13.87 -9.52
CA SER A 154 1.90 14.67 -9.84
C SER A 154 3.19 14.18 -9.17
N SER A 155 3.09 13.50 -8.02
CA SER A 155 4.25 13.11 -7.23
C SER A 155 4.44 11.58 -7.14
N GLY A 156 3.46 10.81 -7.58
CA GLY A 156 3.49 9.35 -7.50
C GLY A 156 3.61 8.80 -6.08
N LEU A 157 3.13 9.50 -5.07
CA LEU A 157 3.17 9.07 -3.67
C LEU A 157 2.47 7.73 -3.45
N ARG A 158 2.93 6.94 -2.46
CA ARG A 158 2.13 5.83 -1.95
C ARG A 158 0.93 6.37 -1.18
N VAL A 159 -0.20 5.66 -1.22
CA VAL A 159 -1.39 6.09 -0.46
C VAL A 159 -1.11 6.28 1.02
N SER A 160 -0.25 5.47 1.63
CA SER A 160 0.17 5.65 3.03
C SER A 160 0.95 6.95 3.24
N GLU A 161 1.85 7.28 2.33
CA GLU A 161 2.62 8.53 2.37
C GLU A 161 1.67 9.73 2.23
N LEU A 162 0.76 9.71 1.26
CA LEU A 162 -0.22 10.77 1.03
C LEU A 162 -1.08 11.05 2.27
N VAL A 163 -1.69 10.02 2.87
CA VAL A 163 -2.59 10.20 4.02
C VAL A 163 -1.85 10.57 5.32
N ASP A 164 -0.56 10.22 5.41
CA ASP A 164 0.27 10.52 6.58
C ASP A 164 0.97 11.87 6.51
N LEU A 165 0.91 12.58 5.37
CA LEU A 165 1.53 13.90 5.19
C LEU A 165 1.08 14.90 6.24
N LYS A 166 2.05 15.64 6.78
CA LYS A 166 1.86 16.73 7.72
C LYS A 166 2.19 18.06 7.09
N LEU A 167 1.69 19.14 7.67
CA LEU A 167 1.96 20.49 7.19
C LEU A 167 3.46 20.82 7.10
N LYS A 168 4.28 20.28 8.01
CA LYS A 168 5.74 20.45 7.99
C LYS A 168 6.47 19.66 6.91
N ASP A 169 5.81 18.69 6.30
CA ASP A 169 6.40 17.81 5.29
C ASP A 169 6.22 18.36 3.86
N ILE A 170 5.57 19.51 3.71
CA ILE A 170 5.31 20.12 2.41
C ILE A 170 5.90 21.53 2.34
N ASP A 171 6.55 21.82 1.24
CA ASP A 171 7.02 23.17 0.89
C ASP A 171 6.32 23.61 -0.40
N LEU A 172 5.28 24.44 -0.21
CA LEU A 172 4.43 24.89 -1.32
C LEU A 172 5.08 26.03 -2.13
N ASP A 173 6.09 26.68 -1.61
CA ASP A 173 6.78 27.76 -2.30
C ASP A 173 7.86 27.23 -3.23
N ASN A 174 8.53 26.16 -2.80
CA ASN A 174 9.53 25.46 -3.61
C ASN A 174 8.94 24.25 -4.38
N GLY A 175 7.67 23.90 -4.17
CA GLY A 175 6.96 22.86 -4.89
C GLY A 175 7.50 21.45 -4.64
N TYR A 176 7.70 21.05 -3.38
CA TYR A 176 8.10 19.68 -3.04
C TYR A 176 7.44 19.14 -1.77
N VAL A 177 7.43 17.82 -1.64
CA VAL A 177 7.03 17.11 -0.42
C VAL A 177 8.16 16.22 0.08
N LYS A 178 8.29 16.13 1.41
CA LYS A 178 9.16 15.18 2.09
C LYS A 178 8.39 13.93 2.45
N CYS A 179 8.89 12.78 2.01
CA CYS A 179 8.24 11.50 2.25
C CYS A 179 9.17 10.55 2.96
N PHE A 180 8.61 9.76 3.86
CA PHE A 180 9.35 8.73 4.59
C PHE A 180 9.05 7.36 3.99
N GLY A 181 10.06 6.74 3.40
CA GLY A 181 9.98 5.41 2.82
C GLY A 181 10.19 4.30 3.84
N LYS A 182 10.30 3.07 3.33
CA LYS A 182 10.61 1.88 4.16
C LYS A 182 11.94 2.05 4.89
N GLY A 183 11.93 1.85 6.21
CA GLY A 183 13.10 2.03 7.05
C GLY A 183 13.36 3.50 7.43
N ASN A 184 12.32 4.35 7.41
CA ASN A 184 12.38 5.77 7.75
C ASN A 184 13.36 6.58 6.89
N LYS A 185 13.63 6.12 5.65
CA LYS A 185 14.46 6.87 4.71
C LYS A 185 13.65 8.03 4.14
N GLU A 186 14.14 9.24 4.34
CA GLU A 186 13.57 10.46 3.78
C GLU A 186 13.87 10.54 2.29
N ARG A 187 12.90 11.01 1.50
CA ARG A 187 13.10 11.46 0.12
C ARG A 187 12.26 12.70 -0.15
N ILE A 188 12.79 13.55 -1.01
CA ILE A 188 12.11 14.73 -1.52
C ILE A 188 11.51 14.37 -2.87
N VAL A 189 10.25 14.75 -3.09
CA VAL A 189 9.52 14.50 -4.35
C VAL A 189 8.97 15.84 -4.82
N PRO A 190 9.22 16.24 -6.09
CA PRO A 190 8.63 17.44 -6.66
C PRO A 190 7.12 17.30 -6.77
N VAL A 191 6.43 18.43 -6.69
CA VAL A 191 4.96 18.56 -6.78
C VAL A 191 4.64 19.48 -7.94
N GLY A 192 3.70 19.08 -8.81
CA GLY A 192 3.27 19.87 -9.93
C GLY A 192 2.55 21.15 -9.56
N GLU A 193 2.61 22.13 -10.43
CA GLU A 193 2.04 23.47 -10.20
C GLU A 193 0.55 23.41 -9.87
N LEU A 194 -0.25 22.64 -10.62
CA LEU A 194 -1.67 22.43 -10.32
C LEU A 194 -1.90 21.81 -8.94
N ALA A 195 -1.09 20.83 -8.57
CA ALA A 195 -1.19 20.22 -7.23
C ALA A 195 -0.83 21.23 -6.14
N VAL A 196 0.20 22.07 -6.35
CA VAL A 196 0.56 23.16 -5.43
C VAL A 196 -0.60 24.16 -5.30
N GLU A 197 -1.23 24.57 -6.41
CA GLU A 197 -2.37 25.48 -6.41
C GLU A 197 -3.53 24.93 -5.58
N TYR A 198 -3.97 23.70 -5.84
CA TYR A 198 -5.08 23.10 -5.11
C TYR A 198 -4.74 22.78 -3.66
N LEU A 199 -3.47 22.46 -3.36
CA LEU A 199 -3.00 22.30 -1.98
C LEU A 199 -3.05 23.64 -1.23
N LYS A 200 -2.60 24.76 -1.84
CA LYS A 200 -2.69 26.08 -1.24
C LYS A 200 -4.14 26.44 -0.94
N LYS A 201 -5.04 26.31 -1.93
CA LYS A 201 -6.48 26.55 -1.73
C LYS A 201 -7.04 25.71 -0.60
N TYR A 202 -6.82 24.38 -0.64
CA TYR A 202 -7.33 23.50 0.41
C TYR A 202 -6.77 23.84 1.79
N ILE A 203 -5.46 24.02 1.93
CA ILE A 203 -4.81 24.25 3.22
C ILE A 203 -5.18 25.57 3.85
N TYR A 204 -5.20 26.65 3.06
CA TYR A 204 -5.38 28.00 3.59
C TYR A 204 -6.86 28.43 3.68
N GLU A 205 -7.72 27.93 2.80
CA GLU A 205 -9.10 28.38 2.74
C GLU A 205 -10.10 27.40 3.36
N TYR A 206 -9.87 26.08 3.22
CA TYR A 206 -10.89 25.08 3.56
C TYR A 206 -10.55 24.15 4.71
N ARG A 207 -9.26 23.81 4.88
CA ARG A 207 -8.84 22.79 5.85
C ARG A 207 -9.25 23.12 7.29
N ASP A 208 -9.21 24.37 7.67
CA ASP A 208 -9.55 24.81 9.04
C ASP A 208 -11.01 24.52 9.40
N SER A 209 -11.93 24.71 8.46
CA SER A 209 -13.35 24.39 8.64
C SER A 209 -13.58 22.89 8.88
N MET A 210 -12.69 22.05 8.39
CA MET A 210 -12.77 20.59 8.54
C MET A 210 -12.23 20.06 9.87
N LYS A 211 -11.47 20.85 10.64
CA LYS A 211 -10.82 20.39 11.90
C LYS A 211 -11.81 20.02 13.00
N LYS A 212 -13.03 20.59 13.01
CA LYS A 212 -14.06 20.33 14.03
C LYS A 212 -13.55 20.43 15.48
N GLY A 213 -12.67 21.39 15.74
CA GLY A 213 -12.08 21.62 17.07
C GLY A 213 -10.90 20.71 17.44
N TYR A 214 -10.50 19.77 16.58
CA TYR A 214 -9.32 18.94 16.84
C TYR A 214 -8.03 19.61 16.37
N TYR A 215 -6.99 19.55 17.20
CA TYR A 215 -5.63 19.86 16.75
C TYR A 215 -5.08 18.68 15.94
N THR A 216 -4.59 18.95 14.75
CA THR A 216 -3.94 17.94 13.91
C THR A 216 -2.94 18.58 12.96
N GLU A 217 -1.77 17.97 12.84
CA GLU A 217 -0.74 18.36 11.86
C GLU A 217 -0.98 17.75 10.48
N ASN A 218 -1.82 16.72 10.37
CA ASN A 218 -2.07 16.06 9.08
C ASN A 218 -2.72 17.03 8.11
N ILE A 219 -2.27 16.99 6.85
CA ILE A 219 -2.82 17.83 5.79
C ILE A 219 -4.26 17.41 5.49
N PHE A 220 -4.48 16.14 5.18
CA PHE A 220 -5.76 15.64 4.68
C PHE A 220 -6.64 15.08 5.80
N LEU A 221 -7.81 15.68 5.96
CA LEU A 221 -8.75 15.39 7.03
C LEU A 221 -9.99 14.66 6.51
N ASN A 222 -10.54 13.80 7.34
CA ASN A 222 -11.82 13.15 7.10
C ASN A 222 -13.00 14.05 7.58
N ASN A 223 -14.23 13.55 7.44
CA ASN A 223 -15.45 14.24 7.88
C ASN A 223 -15.59 14.43 9.40
N HIS A 224 -14.70 13.81 10.20
CA HIS A 224 -14.64 13.95 11.65
C HIS A 224 -13.50 14.87 12.12
N GLY A 225 -12.81 15.56 11.24
CA GLY A 225 -11.67 16.43 11.57
C GLY A 225 -10.38 15.67 11.91
N LYS A 226 -10.34 14.36 11.70
CA LYS A 226 -9.18 13.51 11.94
C LYS A 226 -8.49 13.16 10.63
N LYS A 227 -7.27 12.62 10.72
CA LYS A 227 -6.54 12.12 9.56
C LYS A 227 -7.41 11.17 8.71
N ILE A 228 -7.42 11.37 7.39
CA ILE A 228 -8.09 10.46 6.47
C ILE A 228 -7.38 9.10 6.43
N SER A 229 -8.13 8.01 6.34
CA SER A 229 -7.57 6.67 6.22
C SER A 229 -7.27 6.30 4.76
N ARG A 230 -6.38 5.32 4.55
CA ARG A 230 -6.13 4.73 3.22
C ARG A 230 -7.43 4.21 2.57
N GLN A 231 -8.28 3.58 3.36
CA GLN A 231 -9.58 3.08 2.90
C GLN A 231 -10.53 4.23 2.56
N GLY A 232 -10.53 5.31 3.36
CA GLY A 232 -11.32 6.50 3.07
C GLY A 232 -10.95 7.13 1.73
N PHE A 233 -9.65 7.27 1.45
CA PHE A 233 -9.20 7.78 0.15
C PHE A 233 -9.53 6.83 -1.01
N PHE A 234 -9.42 5.52 -0.82
CA PHE A 234 -9.84 4.54 -1.82
C PHE A 234 -11.33 4.66 -2.17
N LEU A 235 -12.20 4.87 -1.16
CA LEU A 235 -13.63 5.07 -1.39
C LEU A 235 -13.91 6.38 -2.14
N ILE A 236 -13.17 7.45 -1.83
CA ILE A 236 -13.27 8.73 -2.56
C ILE A 236 -12.93 8.53 -4.05
N ILE A 237 -11.83 7.86 -4.35
CA ILE A 237 -11.45 7.58 -5.75
C ILE A 237 -12.54 6.79 -6.46
N LYS A 238 -13.10 5.78 -5.81
CA LYS A 238 -14.19 4.96 -6.39
C LYS A 238 -15.44 5.77 -6.68
N ASP A 239 -15.81 6.66 -5.77
CA ASP A 239 -16.98 7.49 -5.91
C ASP A 239 -16.81 8.48 -7.08
N ILE A 240 -15.67 9.16 -7.14
CA ILE A 240 -15.35 10.09 -8.25
C ILE A 240 -15.31 9.32 -9.58
N ALA A 241 -14.68 8.16 -9.64
CA ALA A 241 -14.64 7.36 -10.87
C ALA A 241 -16.04 6.96 -11.35
N LYS A 242 -16.93 6.61 -10.41
CA LYS A 242 -18.34 6.33 -10.72
C LYS A 242 -19.07 7.55 -11.26
N GLN A 243 -18.89 8.73 -10.65
CA GLN A 243 -19.49 9.98 -11.09
C GLN A 243 -19.02 10.38 -12.50
N LYS A 244 -17.77 10.09 -12.82
CA LYS A 244 -17.14 10.36 -14.13
C LYS A 244 -17.35 9.25 -15.15
N ASN A 245 -18.18 8.22 -14.87
CA ASN A 245 -18.47 7.08 -15.74
C ASN A 245 -17.20 6.34 -16.20
N ILE A 246 -16.21 6.19 -15.34
CA ILE A 246 -14.98 5.45 -15.63
C ILE A 246 -15.19 3.99 -15.22
N ASP A 247 -15.33 3.09 -16.18
CA ASP A 247 -15.61 1.66 -15.94
C ASP A 247 -14.47 0.85 -15.30
N LYS A 248 -13.27 1.44 -15.22
CA LYS A 248 -12.11 0.79 -14.62
C LYS A 248 -12.21 0.81 -13.08
N ASN A 249 -11.84 -0.28 -12.43
CA ASN A 249 -11.71 -0.32 -10.97
C ASN A 249 -10.45 0.44 -10.53
N ILE A 250 -10.56 1.76 -10.44
CA ILE A 250 -9.45 2.65 -10.13
C ILE A 250 -9.00 2.45 -8.67
N THR A 251 -7.69 2.35 -8.49
CA THR A 251 -7.04 2.25 -7.19
C THR A 251 -5.94 3.29 -7.06
N PRO A 252 -5.54 3.68 -5.82
CA PRO A 252 -4.38 4.55 -5.62
C PRO A 252 -3.10 4.02 -6.27
N HIS A 253 -2.90 2.70 -6.26
CA HIS A 253 -1.76 2.08 -6.94
C HIS A 253 -1.80 2.23 -8.46
N MET A 254 -2.99 2.18 -9.06
CA MET A 254 -3.16 2.40 -10.49
C MET A 254 -2.79 3.84 -10.86
N LEU A 255 -3.26 4.86 -10.11
CA LEU A 255 -2.88 6.26 -10.32
C LEU A 255 -1.37 6.47 -10.26
N ARG A 256 -0.72 5.94 -9.22
CA ARG A 256 0.73 6.00 -9.08
C ARG A 256 1.45 5.28 -10.23
N HIS A 257 0.92 4.15 -10.70
CA HIS A 257 1.51 3.40 -11.80
C HIS A 257 1.33 4.13 -13.12
N SER A 258 0.17 4.76 -13.34
CA SER A 258 -0.08 5.61 -14.51
C SER A 258 0.89 6.81 -14.54
N PHE A 259 1.10 7.48 -13.41
CA PHE A 259 2.13 8.52 -13.28
C PHE A 259 3.50 8.04 -13.74
N ALA A 260 3.98 6.91 -13.19
CA ALA A 260 5.29 6.37 -13.55
C ALA A 260 5.40 6.02 -15.05
N THR A 261 4.33 5.44 -15.61
CA THR A 261 4.30 5.04 -17.03
C THR A 261 4.24 6.27 -17.94
N HIS A 262 3.45 7.28 -17.56
CA HIS A 262 3.35 8.52 -18.35
C HIS A 262 4.66 9.29 -18.36
N LEU A 263 5.35 9.39 -17.21
CA LEU A 263 6.69 9.97 -17.15
C LEU A 263 7.68 9.22 -18.06
N LEU A 264 7.68 7.89 -18.01
CA LEU A 264 8.56 7.06 -18.82
C LEU A 264 8.28 7.25 -20.33
N ASN A 265 7.01 7.27 -20.72
CA ASN A 265 6.60 7.49 -22.10
C ASN A 265 6.96 8.90 -22.61
N ASN A 266 7.03 9.87 -21.72
CA ASN A 266 7.47 11.24 -22.04
C ASN A 266 8.99 11.42 -21.98
N GLY A 267 9.75 10.32 -21.86
CA GLY A 267 11.22 10.35 -21.95
C GLY A 267 11.95 10.58 -20.63
N ALA A 268 11.25 10.56 -19.48
CA ALA A 268 11.93 10.65 -18.21
C ALA A 268 12.79 9.40 -17.95
N ASP A 269 13.98 9.60 -17.38
CA ASP A 269 14.89 8.52 -17.06
C ASP A 269 14.30 7.56 -16.02
N LEU A 270 14.41 6.25 -16.27
CA LEU A 270 13.89 5.19 -15.41
C LEU A 270 14.46 5.27 -13.99
N ARG A 271 15.73 5.65 -13.84
CA ARG A 271 16.39 5.77 -12.55
C ARG A 271 15.79 6.91 -11.74
N THR A 272 15.58 8.06 -12.37
CA THR A 272 14.90 9.22 -11.76
C THR A 272 13.49 8.84 -11.29
N ILE A 273 12.72 8.12 -12.11
CA ILE A 273 11.37 7.64 -11.73
C ILE A 273 11.46 6.69 -10.53
N GLN A 274 12.41 5.75 -10.51
CA GLN A 274 12.61 4.82 -9.39
C GLN A 274 12.97 5.56 -8.09
N GLU A 275 13.76 6.60 -8.17
CA GLU A 275 14.16 7.44 -7.03
C GLU A 275 12.94 8.22 -6.50
N MET A 276 12.17 8.89 -7.36
CA MET A 276 10.92 9.58 -6.99
C MET A 276 9.93 8.62 -6.31
N LEU A 277 9.79 7.42 -6.84
CA LEU A 277 8.89 6.41 -6.30
C LEU A 277 9.43 5.72 -5.02
N GLY A 278 10.70 5.87 -4.69
CA GLY A 278 11.32 5.24 -3.52
C GLY A 278 11.31 3.72 -3.63
N HIS A 279 11.75 3.17 -4.76
CA HIS A 279 11.99 1.75 -4.95
C HIS A 279 13.30 1.36 -4.27
N SER A 280 13.25 0.42 -3.33
CA SER A 280 14.31 0.09 -2.36
C SER A 280 15.51 -0.69 -2.92
N SER A 281 15.71 -0.78 -4.21
CA SER A 281 16.75 -1.65 -4.79
C SER A 281 18.06 -0.94 -5.21
N ILE A 282 18.21 0.35 -4.98
CA ILE A 282 19.52 0.99 -5.14
C ILE A 282 19.80 1.89 -3.93
N THR A 283 20.85 1.53 -3.23
CA THR A 283 21.48 2.27 -2.15
C THR A 283 21.88 3.65 -2.66
N THR A 284 21.30 4.73 -2.10
CA THR A 284 22.13 5.88 -1.71
C THR A 284 21.29 7.05 -1.22
N THR A 285 21.38 7.31 0.07
CA THR A 285 20.98 8.57 0.69
C THR A 285 21.99 9.71 0.36
N GLN A 286 23.09 9.40 -0.34
CA GLN A 286 24.15 10.36 -0.65
C GLN A 286 23.95 11.11 -1.97
N ILE A 287 23.01 10.73 -2.83
CA ILE A 287 22.81 11.38 -4.14
C ILE A 287 21.86 12.58 -4.05
N TYR A 288 20.97 12.61 -3.05
CA TYR A 288 19.97 13.69 -2.92
C TYR A 288 20.51 15.02 -2.41
N THR A 289 21.73 15.07 -1.89
CA THR A 289 22.39 16.34 -1.57
C THR A 289 23.03 17.02 -2.79
N ASN A 290 23.09 16.34 -3.95
CA ASN A 290 23.76 16.83 -5.15
C ASN A 290 22.99 16.63 -6.48
N VAL A 291 21.85 15.94 -6.52
CA VAL A 291 20.95 16.06 -7.66
C VAL A 291 20.16 17.34 -7.43
N SER A 292 20.56 18.38 -8.15
CA SER A 292 19.89 19.66 -8.06
C SER A 292 18.38 19.44 -8.25
N THR A 293 17.59 20.08 -7.42
CA THR A 293 16.13 20.21 -7.60
C THR A 293 15.77 20.59 -9.04
N ASP A 294 16.70 21.13 -9.78
CA ASP A 294 16.63 21.52 -11.18
C ASP A 294 16.52 20.31 -12.14
N ILE A 295 17.30 19.24 -11.95
CA ILE A 295 17.20 18.03 -12.78
C ILE A 295 15.86 17.29 -12.52
N LEU A 296 15.39 17.28 -11.27
CA LEU A 296 14.08 16.74 -10.95
C LEU A 296 12.97 17.63 -11.54
N LYS A 297 13.16 18.96 -11.56
CA LYS A 297 12.25 19.90 -12.21
C LYS A 297 12.30 19.78 -13.73
N GLU A 298 13.47 19.68 -14.37
CA GLU A 298 13.60 19.49 -15.82
C GLU A 298 12.92 18.21 -16.29
N ASN A 299 13.12 17.07 -15.60
CA ASN A 299 12.42 15.84 -15.91
C ASN A 299 10.92 15.91 -15.62
N TYR A 300 10.52 16.80 -14.70
CA TYR A 300 9.12 17.08 -14.41
C TYR A 300 8.50 18.04 -15.42
N GLU A 301 9.26 18.99 -15.96
CA GLU A 301 8.84 19.89 -17.04
C GLU A 301 8.47 19.14 -18.34
N LEU A 302 9.08 17.97 -18.58
CA LEU A 302 8.67 17.08 -19.68
C LEU A 302 7.23 16.56 -19.50
N TYR A 303 6.66 16.70 -18.31
CA TYR A 303 5.28 16.32 -17.98
C TYR A 303 4.28 17.48 -18.15
N LYS A 304 4.77 18.71 -18.32
CA LYS A 304 3.97 19.94 -18.42
C LYS A 304 3.08 20.08 -19.67
N ARG A 305 3.04 19.06 -20.54
CA ARG A 305 2.12 19.11 -21.71
C ARG A 305 0.70 18.71 -21.31
N ARG A 306 0.10 19.56 -20.48
CA ARG A 306 -1.32 19.67 -20.21
C ARG A 306 -1.78 21.09 -20.62
N ASP A 307 -1.40 21.52 -21.82
CA ASP A 307 -2.03 22.66 -22.50
C ASP A 307 -2.92 22.13 -23.62
#